data_57085f5d88fba579fd253af39bd86fd6
#
_entry.id   57085f5d88fba579fd253af39bd86fd6
#
_cell.length_a   1.000
_cell.length_b   1.000
_cell.length_c   1.000
_cell.angle_alpha   90.00
_cell.angle_beta   90.00
_cell.angle_gamma   90.00
#
_symmetry.space_group_name_H-M   'P 1'
#
loop_
_entity.id
_entity.type
_entity.pdbx_description
1 polymer ?
#
loop_
_entity_poly.entity_id
_entity_poly.type
_entity_poly.pdbx_seq_one_letter_code
_entity_poly.pdbx_strand_id
1 'polypeptide(L)'
;PPAENTPTVFSIYSISLSGCANSSTSTFEVTVNSNGCASVIAGDINLEYPTALCSVTESTQLSASYQDLGSTTAYTVSQIDYCPQAAFQGPGFTPVSVNVDDVWSGNIPLPFNFCFFGANYTTANVGSNGVLSFDTYAAGANCAWSFPATDIPYAGFPIRNAIYGVYQDINPGVAPTPPAVTSINYQLMGTYPCRKLVVNFANVPQFSCNNSVGLQTSQIVIYEISNIIEVYVERRVPCPGWNGGRGIIGIQNFPGTVAYVPPGRNASSNNWSAFNEAWRFTPSGPSATTFQWLQAGVPIGNTPTITVTPGVTSTYTAQVTYNMC
;
A
#
# COMPACT_ATOMS: atom_id res chain seq x y z
N PRO A 1 -3.04 22.12 9.04
CA PRO A 1 -2.81 20.77 8.51
C PRO A 1 -3.32 20.71 7.08
N PRO A 2 -2.58 20.10 6.14
CA PRO A 2 -3.07 19.90 4.80
C PRO A 2 -4.32 19.02 4.81
N ALA A 3 -5.18 19.20 3.80
CA ALA A 3 -6.33 18.34 3.64
C ALA A 3 -5.85 16.88 3.50
N GLU A 4 -6.58 15.91 4.06
CA GLU A 4 -6.22 14.48 4.04
C GLU A 4 -5.96 13.90 2.63
N ASN A 5 -6.37 14.62 1.58
CA ASN A 5 -6.27 14.20 0.19
C ASN A 5 -4.96 14.58 -0.51
N THR A 6 -4.08 15.31 0.16
CA THR A 6 -2.76 15.69 -0.38
C THR A 6 -1.70 15.35 0.66
N PRO A 7 -1.15 14.13 0.64
CA PRO A 7 -0.18 13.73 1.63
C PRO A 7 1.06 14.61 1.54
N THR A 8 1.26 15.40 2.58
CA THR A 8 2.39 16.31 2.72
C THR A 8 3.01 16.08 4.08
N VAL A 9 4.30 15.82 4.12
CA VAL A 9 5.06 15.67 5.36
C VAL A 9 5.80 16.96 5.62
N PHE A 10 5.68 17.48 6.84
CA PHE A 10 6.37 18.69 7.29
C PHE A 10 7.36 18.35 8.40
N SER A 11 8.55 18.90 8.31
CA SER A 11 9.49 18.95 9.42
C SER A 11 9.87 20.41 9.66
N ILE A 12 9.71 20.87 10.89
CA ILE A 12 9.89 22.25 11.28
C ILE A 12 11.05 22.33 12.26
N TYR A 13 12.00 23.27 12.04
CA TYR A 13 13.03 23.59 13.00
C TYR A 13 13.35 25.08 13.05
N SER A 14 13.88 25.47 14.16
CA SER A 14 14.24 26.85 14.44
C SER A 14 15.73 26.96 14.71
N ILE A 15 16.40 27.91 14.05
CA ILE A 15 17.78 28.25 14.34
C ILE A 15 17.79 29.50 15.21
N SER A 16 18.41 29.41 16.40
CA SER A 16 18.55 30.55 17.30
C SER A 16 19.91 31.21 17.11
N LEU A 17 19.93 32.54 17.07
CA LEU A 17 21.14 33.38 17.04
C LEU A 17 21.66 33.79 18.43
N SER A 18 21.11 33.26 19.51
CA SER A 18 21.51 33.63 20.86
C SER A 18 22.62 32.75 21.40
N GLY A 19 23.78 33.32 21.65
CA GLY A 19 24.75 32.89 22.66
C GLY A 19 25.95 32.11 22.18
N CYS A 20 26.91 32.81 21.57
CA CYS A 20 28.28 32.31 21.38
C CYS A 20 29.22 32.58 22.55
N ALA A 21 28.76 33.13 23.64
CA ALA A 21 29.56 33.34 24.84
C ALA A 21 29.07 32.37 25.91
N ASN A 22 29.86 31.34 26.15
CA ASN A 22 29.83 30.45 27.31
C ASN A 22 28.43 29.94 27.74
N SER A 23 28.09 28.82 27.21
CA SER A 23 27.25 27.80 27.86
C SER A 23 25.96 28.29 28.53
N SER A 24 24.95 28.38 27.80
CA SER A 24 23.69 27.87 28.26
C SER A 24 23.11 27.05 27.11
N THR A 25 22.80 25.83 27.39
CA THR A 25 22.15 24.86 26.52
C THR A 25 20.95 25.54 25.88
N SER A 26 21.06 25.98 24.62
CA SER A 26 19.91 26.33 23.83
C SER A 26 19.22 25.01 23.49
N THR A 27 18.13 24.71 24.18
CA THR A 27 17.29 23.57 23.85
C THR A 27 16.54 23.90 22.55
N PHE A 28 16.86 23.18 21.51
CA PHE A 28 16.05 23.16 20.30
C PHE A 28 14.93 22.17 20.51
N GLU A 29 13.70 22.61 20.37
CA GLU A 29 12.58 21.70 20.19
C GLU A 29 12.49 21.41 18.69
N VAL A 30 13.11 20.33 18.26
CA VAL A 30 12.84 19.75 16.94
C VAL A 30 11.59 18.90 17.11
N THR A 31 10.44 19.45 16.78
CA THR A 31 9.26 18.63 16.58
C THR A 31 9.37 17.97 15.22
N VAL A 32 10.12 16.88 15.15
CA VAL A 32 10.01 15.96 14.03
C VAL A 32 8.68 15.24 14.21
N ASN A 33 7.66 15.64 13.50
CA ASN A 33 6.49 14.82 13.31
C ASN A 33 6.89 13.67 12.36
N SER A 34 7.77 12.80 12.84
CA SER A 34 7.97 11.50 12.24
C SER A 34 6.75 10.66 12.61
N ASN A 35 5.74 10.69 11.81
CA ASN A 35 4.75 9.63 11.79
C ASN A 35 5.46 8.39 11.16
N GLY A 36 6.51 7.93 11.85
CA GLY A 36 7.39 6.85 11.41
C GLY A 36 6.58 5.62 11.03
N CYS A 37 6.37 5.47 9.74
CA CYS A 37 5.90 4.22 9.20
C CYS A 37 7.08 3.27 9.21
N ALA A 38 7.09 2.30 10.11
CA ALA A 38 8.19 1.37 10.24
C ALA A 38 8.55 0.73 8.90
N SER A 39 9.77 0.95 8.48
CA SER A 39 10.59 0.23 7.51
C SER A 39 10.20 0.15 6.03
N VAL A 40 9.01 0.51 5.57
CA VAL A 40 8.59 0.32 4.16
C VAL A 40 7.97 1.56 3.55
N ILE A 41 7.78 2.62 4.34
CA ILE A 41 6.86 3.69 3.96
C ILE A 41 7.58 5.02 4.04
N ALA A 42 7.48 5.76 2.96
CA ALA A 42 7.84 7.16 2.88
C ALA A 42 7.16 7.97 3.97
N GLY A 43 7.88 8.83 4.61
CA GLY A 43 7.30 9.75 5.59
C GLY A 43 8.30 10.45 6.47
N ASP A 44 9.51 9.92 6.61
CA ASP A 44 10.53 10.56 7.43
C ASP A 44 11.41 11.47 6.59
N ILE A 45 11.48 12.74 7.00
CA ILE A 45 12.50 13.67 6.56
C ILE A 45 13.58 13.69 7.62
N ASN A 46 14.79 13.23 7.27
CA ASN A 46 15.94 13.36 8.12
C ASN A 46 16.59 14.73 7.86
N LEU A 47 16.91 15.44 8.93
CA LEU A 47 17.44 16.80 8.87
C LEU A 47 18.81 16.89 9.54
N GLU A 48 19.73 17.56 8.84
CA GLU A 48 21.03 17.92 9.38
C GLU A 48 21.14 19.45 9.42
N TYR A 49 21.50 20.00 10.57
CA TYR A 49 21.60 21.43 10.79
C TYR A 49 22.55 21.73 11.95
N PRO A 50 23.20 22.91 12.00
CA PRO A 50 23.99 23.34 13.14
C PRO A 50 23.07 23.78 14.30
N THR A 51 23.54 23.59 15.50
CA THR A 51 22.80 23.90 16.73
C THR A 51 22.74 25.39 17.07
N ALA A 52 23.68 26.19 16.59
CA ALA A 52 23.68 27.65 16.75
C ALA A 52 24.61 28.35 15.77
N LEU A 53 24.32 29.61 15.47
CA LEU A 53 25.21 30.51 14.74
C LEU A 53 25.64 31.66 15.64
N CYS A 54 26.86 32.10 15.49
CA CYS A 54 27.49 33.09 16.35
C CYS A 54 27.38 34.53 15.84
N SER A 55 26.98 34.71 14.59
CA SER A 55 26.88 36.02 13.94
C SER A 55 25.68 36.07 13.00
N VAL A 56 25.07 37.25 12.91
CA VAL A 56 23.99 37.54 11.95
C VAL A 56 24.42 37.47 10.50
N THR A 57 25.72 37.45 10.23
CA THR A 57 26.30 37.31 8.87
C THR A 57 26.78 35.88 8.58
N GLU A 58 26.68 34.97 9.54
CA GLU A 58 27.14 33.62 9.37
C GLU A 58 26.12 32.80 8.58
N SER A 59 26.63 32.08 7.58
CA SER A 59 25.82 31.18 6.75
C SER A 59 25.93 29.76 7.26
N THR A 60 24.84 29.01 7.09
CA THR A 60 24.79 27.59 7.41
C THR A 60 24.09 26.79 6.35
N GLN A 61 24.39 25.52 6.28
CA GLN A 61 23.69 24.58 5.42
C GLN A 61 22.55 23.88 6.19
N LEU A 62 21.42 23.78 5.53
CA LEU A 62 20.31 22.94 5.93
C LEU A 62 20.22 21.81 4.91
N SER A 63 20.20 20.57 5.40
CA SER A 63 20.07 19.39 4.55
C SER A 63 18.86 18.55 4.98
N ALA A 64 18.13 18.04 4.00
CA ALA A 64 17.02 17.11 4.22
C ALA A 64 17.21 15.87 3.34
N SER A 65 16.95 14.70 3.88
CA SER A 65 16.83 13.47 3.12
C SER A 65 15.41 12.91 3.28
N TYR A 66 14.84 12.44 2.19
CA TYR A 66 13.49 11.90 2.12
C TYR A 66 13.44 10.77 1.10
N GLN A 67 12.41 9.93 1.20
CA GLN A 67 12.21 8.88 0.22
C GLN A 67 11.54 9.45 -1.03
N ASP A 68 12.19 9.27 -2.19
CA ASP A 68 11.57 9.56 -3.48
C ASP A 68 10.67 8.38 -3.87
N LEU A 69 9.39 8.67 -4.15
CA LEU A 69 8.41 7.67 -4.56
C LEU A 69 8.09 7.81 -6.04
N GLY A 70 8.09 6.68 -6.75
CA GLY A 70 7.61 6.60 -8.12
C GLY A 70 6.08 6.71 -8.19
N SER A 71 5.57 7.27 -9.28
CA SER A 71 4.13 7.27 -9.55
C SER A 71 3.59 5.85 -9.81
N THR A 72 2.29 5.68 -9.63
CA THR A 72 1.62 4.38 -9.84
C THR A 72 1.37 4.04 -11.31
N THR A 73 1.95 4.77 -12.24
CA THR A 73 1.84 4.47 -13.69
C THR A 73 2.62 3.22 -14.08
N ALA A 74 3.58 2.79 -13.26
CA ALA A 74 4.33 1.56 -13.40
C ALA A 74 4.60 0.94 -12.01
N TYR A 75 4.90 -0.37 -11.99
CA TYR A 75 5.24 -1.09 -10.76
C TYR A 75 6.44 -1.99 -10.98
N THR A 76 7.18 -2.26 -9.91
CA THR A 76 8.13 -3.38 -9.81
C THR A 76 7.54 -4.45 -8.93
N VAL A 77 7.83 -5.72 -9.26
CA VAL A 77 7.39 -6.88 -8.48
C VAL A 77 8.59 -7.51 -7.81
N SER A 78 8.52 -7.73 -6.51
CA SER A 78 9.57 -8.40 -5.74
C SER A 78 8.97 -9.43 -4.78
N GLN A 79 9.67 -10.53 -4.61
CA GLN A 79 9.38 -11.44 -3.50
C GLN A 79 9.89 -10.81 -2.21
N ILE A 80 9.09 -10.94 -1.15
CA ILE A 80 9.43 -10.45 0.19
C ILE A 80 9.31 -11.58 1.20
N ASP A 81 9.83 -11.36 2.41
CA ASP A 81 9.65 -12.31 3.50
C ASP A 81 8.18 -12.46 3.87
N TYR A 82 7.76 -13.67 4.16
CA TYR A 82 6.41 -13.96 4.60
C TYR A 82 6.18 -13.45 6.03
N CYS A 83 5.62 -12.26 6.14
CA CYS A 83 5.27 -11.59 7.38
C CYS A 83 3.91 -10.89 7.22
N PRO A 84 2.78 -11.61 7.28
CA PRO A 84 1.45 -11.02 7.13
C PRO A 84 1.23 -9.85 8.07
N GLN A 85 0.59 -8.80 7.57
CA GLN A 85 0.47 -7.53 8.28
C GLN A 85 -0.56 -7.57 9.42
N ALA A 86 -1.41 -8.59 9.44
CA ALA A 86 -2.38 -8.88 10.49
C ALA A 86 -2.65 -10.38 10.55
N ALA A 87 -3.22 -10.86 11.64
CA ALA A 87 -3.83 -12.17 11.65
C ALA A 87 -4.92 -12.26 10.57
N PHE A 88 -5.18 -13.44 10.02
CA PHE A 88 -6.17 -13.59 8.94
C PHE A 88 -7.63 -13.48 9.43
N GLN A 89 -7.84 -13.62 10.74
CA GLN A 89 -9.14 -13.47 11.38
C GLN A 89 -8.97 -13.19 12.87
N GLY A 90 -9.99 -12.61 13.51
CA GLY A 90 -9.94 -12.30 14.93
C GLY A 90 -10.77 -11.05 15.29
N PRO A 91 -10.62 -10.55 16.50
CA PRO A 91 -11.30 -9.33 16.92
C PRO A 91 -10.78 -8.10 16.15
N GLY A 92 -11.67 -7.15 15.88
CA GLY A 92 -11.32 -5.90 15.17
C GLY A 92 -11.39 -5.98 13.65
N PHE A 93 -11.68 -7.15 13.08
CA PHE A 93 -11.96 -7.28 11.66
C PHE A 93 -13.42 -7.03 11.32
N THR A 94 -13.67 -6.38 10.19
CA THR A 94 -14.99 -6.18 9.63
C THR A 94 -15.27 -7.28 8.61
N PRO A 95 -16.31 -8.10 8.80
CA PRO A 95 -16.69 -9.10 7.81
C PRO A 95 -17.09 -8.47 6.49
N VAL A 96 -16.70 -9.08 5.38
CA VAL A 96 -17.20 -8.76 4.04
C VAL A 96 -18.37 -9.68 3.72
N SER A 97 -19.46 -9.11 3.16
CA SER A 97 -20.67 -9.87 2.82
C SER A 97 -20.50 -10.68 1.51
N VAL A 98 -19.52 -11.61 1.50
CA VAL A 98 -19.23 -12.53 0.39
C VAL A 98 -19.08 -13.95 0.91
N ASN A 99 -20.08 -14.40 1.63
CA ASN A 99 -20.11 -15.71 2.33
C ASN A 99 -20.81 -16.83 1.52
N VAL A 100 -21.02 -16.60 0.24
CA VAL A 100 -21.53 -17.55 -0.74
C VAL A 100 -20.64 -17.58 -1.97
N ASP A 101 -20.84 -18.57 -2.82
CA ASP A 101 -20.09 -18.76 -4.05
C ASP A 101 -20.27 -17.61 -5.04
N ASP A 102 -19.20 -17.24 -5.73
CA ASP A 102 -19.20 -16.34 -6.91
C ASP A 102 -19.91 -14.99 -6.73
N VAL A 103 -19.68 -14.28 -5.65
CA VAL A 103 -20.32 -12.99 -5.39
C VAL A 103 -19.33 -11.85 -5.15
N TRP A 104 -19.76 -10.63 -5.49
CA TRP A 104 -19.13 -9.38 -5.11
C TRP A 104 -19.73 -8.81 -3.82
N SER A 105 -18.91 -8.18 -3.02
CA SER A 105 -19.37 -7.25 -1.98
C SER A 105 -20.01 -6.01 -2.61
N GLY A 106 -20.76 -5.25 -1.80
CA GLY A 106 -21.00 -3.84 -2.13
C GLY A 106 -19.72 -3.03 -2.06
N ASN A 107 -19.81 -1.75 -2.41
CA ASN A 107 -18.69 -0.82 -2.29
C ASN A 107 -18.22 -0.71 -0.84
N ILE A 108 -16.94 -0.92 -0.61
CA ILE A 108 -16.26 -0.72 0.65
C ILE A 108 -15.54 0.63 0.56
N PRO A 109 -15.89 1.62 1.41
CA PRO A 109 -15.15 2.87 1.45
C PRO A 109 -13.69 2.62 1.84
N LEU A 110 -12.76 3.17 1.07
CA LEU A 110 -11.35 3.15 1.44
C LEU A 110 -11.11 4.24 2.49
N PRO A 111 -10.31 3.97 3.52
CA PRO A 111 -10.05 4.91 4.59
C PRO A 111 -9.10 6.05 4.15
N PHE A 112 -8.57 5.98 2.92
CA PHE A 112 -7.66 6.95 2.30
C PHE A 112 -7.82 6.88 0.78
N ASN A 113 -7.37 7.92 0.09
CA ASN A 113 -7.25 7.88 -1.36
C ASN A 113 -6.15 6.89 -1.74
N PHE A 114 -6.47 5.94 -2.61
CA PHE A 114 -5.53 4.96 -3.12
C PHE A 114 -5.31 5.20 -4.61
N CYS A 115 -4.06 5.41 -4.99
CA CYS A 115 -3.69 5.56 -6.38
C CYS A 115 -3.32 4.22 -7.01
N PHE A 116 -3.97 3.88 -8.12
CA PHE A 116 -3.75 2.62 -8.81
C PHE A 116 -3.70 2.87 -10.33
N PHE A 117 -2.57 2.55 -10.97
CA PHE A 117 -2.32 2.84 -12.39
C PHE A 117 -2.63 4.28 -12.81
N GLY A 118 -2.27 5.26 -11.97
CA GLY A 118 -2.46 6.69 -12.26
C GLY A 118 -3.87 7.22 -12.02
N ALA A 119 -4.77 6.43 -11.44
CA ALA A 119 -6.13 6.84 -11.10
C ALA A 119 -6.39 6.74 -9.60
N ASN A 120 -7.12 7.70 -9.04
CA ASN A 120 -7.51 7.75 -7.63
C ASN A 120 -8.79 6.98 -7.37
N TYR A 121 -8.79 6.19 -6.29
CA TYR A 121 -9.93 5.42 -5.83
C TYR A 121 -10.22 5.70 -4.36
N THR A 122 -11.51 5.84 -4.02
CA THR A 122 -12.03 6.03 -2.67
C THR A 122 -12.92 4.87 -2.23
N THR A 123 -13.16 3.92 -3.13
CA THR A 123 -13.93 2.70 -2.87
C THR A 123 -13.29 1.52 -3.55
N ALA A 124 -13.53 0.33 -3.03
CA ALA A 124 -13.17 -0.94 -3.64
C ALA A 124 -14.27 -1.98 -3.40
N ASN A 125 -14.26 -3.06 -4.17
CA ASN A 125 -15.12 -4.23 -4.00
C ASN A 125 -14.26 -5.47 -3.78
N VAL A 126 -14.67 -6.32 -2.86
CA VAL A 126 -14.06 -7.64 -2.63
C VAL A 126 -14.91 -8.69 -3.32
N GLY A 127 -14.28 -9.52 -4.14
CA GLY A 127 -14.91 -10.69 -4.75
C GLY A 127 -14.59 -11.95 -3.96
N SER A 128 -15.59 -12.85 -3.82
CA SER A 128 -15.42 -14.12 -3.10
C SER A 128 -14.26 -14.98 -3.59
N ASN A 129 -13.82 -14.76 -4.83
CA ASN A 129 -12.77 -15.51 -5.51
C ASN A 129 -11.34 -14.94 -5.32
N GLY A 130 -11.07 -14.24 -4.21
CA GLY A 130 -9.70 -13.83 -3.86
C GLY A 130 -9.23 -12.55 -4.56
N VAL A 131 -10.13 -11.61 -4.84
CA VAL A 131 -9.84 -10.41 -5.62
C VAL A 131 -10.35 -9.14 -4.93
N LEU A 132 -9.57 -8.06 -5.05
CA LEU A 132 -9.96 -6.70 -4.70
C LEU A 132 -10.01 -5.87 -5.99
N SER A 133 -11.17 -5.34 -6.35
CA SER A 133 -11.36 -4.53 -7.56
C SER A 133 -11.70 -3.09 -7.22
N PHE A 134 -11.22 -2.17 -8.07
CA PHE A 134 -11.57 -0.76 -8.01
C PHE A 134 -12.71 -0.38 -8.98
N ASP A 135 -13.26 -1.34 -9.72
CA ASP A 135 -14.52 -1.18 -10.43
C ASP A 135 -15.68 -1.33 -9.46
N THR A 136 -16.84 -0.74 -9.82
CA THR A 136 -18.02 -0.77 -8.98
C THR A 136 -18.91 -1.96 -9.32
N TYR A 137 -19.19 -2.80 -8.34
CA TYR A 137 -20.11 -3.94 -8.46
C TYR A 137 -21.24 -3.81 -7.44
N ALA A 138 -22.42 -4.25 -7.82
CA ALA A 138 -23.52 -4.39 -6.87
C ALA A 138 -23.26 -5.55 -5.90
N ALA A 139 -23.67 -5.42 -4.65
CA ALA A 139 -23.60 -6.50 -3.68
C ALA A 139 -24.39 -7.72 -4.18
N GLY A 140 -23.76 -8.91 -4.14
CA GLY A 140 -24.34 -10.15 -4.64
C GLY A 140 -24.27 -10.32 -6.15
N ALA A 141 -23.71 -9.35 -6.91
CA ALA A 141 -23.43 -9.55 -8.33
C ALA A 141 -22.42 -10.68 -8.53
N ASN A 142 -22.46 -11.34 -9.69
CA ASN A 142 -21.57 -12.46 -9.98
C ASN A 142 -20.10 -12.04 -10.06
N CYS A 143 -19.28 -12.62 -9.21
CA CYS A 143 -17.83 -12.54 -9.28
C CYS A 143 -17.32 -13.69 -10.14
N ALA A 144 -16.82 -13.40 -11.32
CA ALA A 144 -16.36 -14.45 -12.24
C ALA A 144 -15.38 -15.40 -11.56
N TRP A 145 -15.63 -16.70 -11.66
CA TRP A 145 -14.79 -17.76 -11.11
C TRP A 145 -13.82 -18.32 -12.17
N SER A 146 -14.20 -18.26 -13.43
CA SER A 146 -13.45 -18.81 -14.56
C SER A 146 -12.78 -17.71 -15.36
N PHE A 147 -11.56 -17.99 -15.81
CA PHE A 147 -10.79 -17.12 -16.69
C PHE A 147 -9.98 -17.95 -17.67
N PRO A 148 -9.66 -17.39 -18.88
CA PRO A 148 -8.89 -18.10 -19.90
C PRO A 148 -7.46 -18.38 -19.42
N ALA A 149 -6.78 -19.33 -20.07
CA ALA A 149 -5.36 -19.60 -19.86
C ALA A 149 -4.44 -18.51 -20.46
N THR A 150 -5.01 -17.47 -21.02
CA THR A 150 -4.29 -16.32 -21.55
C THR A 150 -3.76 -15.45 -20.42
N ASP A 151 -2.46 -15.25 -20.42
CA ASP A 151 -1.79 -14.41 -19.42
C ASP A 151 -2.28 -12.95 -19.43
N ILE A 152 -2.37 -12.36 -18.26
CA ILE A 152 -2.55 -10.91 -18.14
C ILE A 152 -1.19 -10.21 -18.37
N PRO A 153 -1.16 -9.00 -19.03
CA PRO A 153 -2.32 -8.17 -19.34
C PRO A 153 -3.17 -8.72 -20.49
N TYR A 154 -4.48 -8.73 -20.29
CA TYR A 154 -5.44 -9.16 -21.30
C TYR A 154 -6.74 -8.34 -21.20
N ALA A 155 -7.06 -7.58 -22.27
CA ALA A 155 -8.24 -6.71 -22.29
C ALA A 155 -9.57 -7.46 -22.18
N GLY A 156 -9.62 -8.73 -22.61
CA GLY A 156 -10.79 -9.61 -22.48
C GLY A 156 -10.85 -10.39 -21.15
N PHE A 157 -10.00 -10.05 -20.17
CA PHE A 157 -10.01 -10.73 -18.87
C PHE A 157 -11.29 -10.37 -18.09
N PRO A 158 -11.94 -11.34 -17.42
CA PRO A 158 -13.28 -11.12 -16.84
C PRO A 158 -13.30 -10.11 -15.70
N ILE A 159 -12.22 -9.99 -14.95
CA ILE A 159 -12.05 -9.01 -13.87
C ILE A 159 -10.80 -8.19 -14.18
N ARG A 160 -10.93 -6.87 -14.28
CA ARG A 160 -9.84 -5.94 -14.53
C ARG A 160 -9.85 -4.88 -13.45
N ASN A 161 -8.93 -3.89 -13.53
CA ASN A 161 -8.81 -2.84 -12.53
C ASN A 161 -8.73 -3.41 -11.11
N ALA A 162 -7.88 -4.40 -10.93
CA ALA A 162 -7.94 -5.27 -9.75
C ALA A 162 -6.57 -5.74 -9.25
N ILE A 163 -6.55 -6.11 -7.98
CA ILE A 163 -5.49 -6.83 -7.28
C ILE A 163 -5.96 -8.27 -7.10
N TYR A 164 -5.19 -9.22 -7.60
CA TYR A 164 -5.43 -10.66 -7.49
C TYR A 164 -4.61 -11.23 -6.35
N GLY A 165 -5.26 -11.64 -5.28
CA GLY A 165 -4.55 -11.94 -4.06
C GLY A 165 -4.65 -13.31 -3.41
N VAL A 166 -5.01 -14.35 -3.99
CA VAL A 166 -4.95 -15.18 -5.15
C VAL A 166 -6.34 -15.21 -5.83
N TYR A 167 -6.44 -14.78 -7.06
CA TYR A 167 -7.67 -14.98 -7.84
C TYR A 167 -7.75 -16.42 -8.31
N GLN A 168 -8.72 -17.16 -7.81
CA GLN A 168 -9.01 -18.57 -8.09
C GLN A 168 -10.46 -18.87 -7.67
N ASP A 169 -11.00 -19.98 -8.13
CA ASP A 169 -12.34 -20.40 -7.79
C ASP A 169 -12.38 -21.01 -6.38
N ILE A 170 -12.79 -20.22 -5.38
CA ILE A 170 -12.95 -20.61 -3.98
C ILE A 170 -14.37 -20.35 -3.51
N ASN A 171 -14.90 -21.26 -2.70
CA ASN A 171 -16.30 -21.22 -2.26
C ASN A 171 -16.42 -20.98 -0.76
N PRO A 172 -16.65 -19.73 -0.33
CA PRO A 172 -16.84 -19.44 1.09
C PRO A 172 -18.17 -19.94 1.67
N GLY A 173 -19.10 -20.38 0.82
CA GLY A 173 -20.36 -21.00 1.24
C GLY A 173 -20.20 -22.44 1.72
N VAL A 174 -19.08 -23.08 1.45
CA VAL A 174 -18.79 -24.43 1.94
C VAL A 174 -18.17 -24.34 3.33
N ALA A 175 -18.72 -25.08 4.28
CA ALA A 175 -18.17 -25.17 5.64
C ALA A 175 -16.78 -25.82 5.62
N PRO A 176 -15.77 -25.22 6.22
CA PRO A 176 -14.45 -25.84 6.35
C PRO A 176 -14.50 -26.98 7.37
N THR A 177 -13.51 -27.87 7.31
CA THR A 177 -13.38 -28.94 8.33
C THR A 177 -13.02 -28.29 9.68
N PRO A 178 -13.80 -28.58 10.75
CA PRO A 178 -13.50 -28.04 12.06
C PRO A 178 -12.08 -28.44 12.57
N PRO A 179 -11.42 -27.61 13.36
CA PRO A 179 -11.92 -26.38 14.02
C PRO A 179 -11.81 -25.10 13.16
N ALA A 180 -11.43 -25.19 11.88
CA ALA A 180 -11.29 -24.03 11.02
C ALA A 180 -12.64 -23.31 10.81
N VAL A 181 -12.58 -22.00 10.60
CA VAL A 181 -13.71 -21.14 10.27
C VAL A 181 -13.34 -20.34 9.03
N THR A 182 -14.20 -20.34 8.02
CA THR A 182 -14.05 -19.47 6.85
C THR A 182 -14.34 -18.03 7.25
N SER A 183 -13.49 -17.10 6.84
CA SER A 183 -13.71 -15.66 7.03
C SER A 183 -13.14 -14.87 5.86
N ILE A 184 -13.97 -14.05 5.22
CA ILE A 184 -13.52 -12.98 4.33
C ILE A 184 -13.81 -11.69 5.07
N ASN A 185 -12.77 -10.91 5.32
CA ASN A 185 -12.85 -9.75 6.19
C ASN A 185 -11.83 -8.68 5.80
N TYR A 186 -11.97 -7.47 6.35
CA TYR A 186 -10.95 -6.45 6.23
C TYR A 186 -10.73 -5.71 7.55
N GLN A 187 -9.56 -5.06 7.66
CA GLN A 187 -9.21 -4.21 8.79
C GLN A 187 -8.40 -3.01 8.33
N LEU A 188 -8.72 -1.85 8.89
CA LEU A 188 -7.86 -0.68 8.82
C LEU A 188 -6.84 -0.73 9.96
N MET A 189 -5.57 -0.57 9.65
CA MET A 189 -4.48 -0.54 10.63
C MET A 189 -3.63 0.72 10.47
N GLY A 190 -3.01 1.14 11.57
CA GLY A 190 -2.15 2.30 11.61
C GLY A 190 -2.93 3.62 11.75
N THR A 191 -2.20 4.73 11.75
CA THR A 191 -2.73 6.10 11.84
C THR A 191 -2.23 6.90 10.65
N TYR A 192 -2.97 7.95 10.27
CA TYR A 192 -2.52 8.87 9.22
C TYR A 192 -1.11 9.41 9.53
N PRO A 193 -0.20 9.48 8.57
CA PRO A 193 -0.32 9.15 7.14
C PRO A 193 0.08 7.70 6.78
N CYS A 194 0.16 6.80 7.73
CA CYS A 194 0.71 5.44 7.57
C CYS A 194 -0.37 4.36 7.72
N ARG A 195 -1.59 4.66 7.28
CA ARG A 195 -2.67 3.68 7.33
C ARG A 195 -2.45 2.60 6.27
N LYS A 196 -2.95 1.42 6.55
CA LYS A 196 -3.04 0.32 5.58
C LYS A 196 -4.38 -0.37 5.71
N LEU A 197 -4.94 -0.76 4.58
CA LEU A 197 -6.11 -1.63 4.53
C LEU A 197 -5.64 -3.06 4.28
N VAL A 198 -6.05 -3.95 5.13
CA VAL A 198 -5.76 -5.39 5.05
C VAL A 198 -7.05 -6.10 4.72
N VAL A 199 -7.07 -6.91 3.66
CA VAL A 199 -8.21 -7.73 3.23
C VAL A 199 -7.78 -9.19 3.29
N ASN A 200 -8.52 -10.01 4.01
CA ASN A 200 -8.20 -11.41 4.27
C ASN A 200 -9.21 -12.36 3.63
N PHE A 201 -8.69 -13.44 3.10
CA PHE A 201 -9.40 -14.63 2.67
C PHE A 201 -8.89 -15.78 3.53
N ALA A 202 -9.58 -16.10 4.64
CA ALA A 202 -9.11 -17.06 5.63
C ALA A 202 -9.86 -18.37 5.55
N ASN A 203 -9.14 -19.47 5.41
CA ASN A 203 -9.66 -20.84 5.46
C ASN A 203 -10.81 -21.08 4.50
N VAL A 204 -10.71 -20.61 3.25
CA VAL A 204 -11.76 -20.78 2.25
C VAL A 204 -11.56 -22.08 1.50
N PRO A 205 -12.55 -22.99 1.46
CA PRO A 205 -12.50 -24.18 0.62
C PRO A 205 -12.39 -23.82 -0.86
N GLN A 206 -11.69 -24.64 -1.64
CA GLN A 206 -11.65 -24.48 -3.08
C GLN A 206 -12.89 -25.09 -3.73
N PHE A 207 -13.46 -24.42 -4.73
CA PHE A 207 -14.61 -24.97 -5.45
C PHE A 207 -14.26 -26.32 -6.08
N SER A 208 -15.26 -27.23 -6.16
CA SER A 208 -15.17 -28.61 -6.62
C SER A 208 -14.35 -29.54 -5.71
N CYS A 209 -13.14 -29.17 -5.32
CA CYS A 209 -12.32 -29.97 -4.39
C CYS A 209 -12.74 -29.81 -2.92
N ASN A 210 -13.44 -28.75 -2.57
CA ASN A 210 -13.85 -28.42 -1.22
C ASN A 210 -12.68 -28.55 -0.21
N ASN A 211 -12.84 -29.34 0.83
CA ASN A 211 -11.82 -29.54 1.87
C ASN A 211 -10.71 -30.54 1.47
N SER A 212 -10.86 -31.27 0.35
CA SER A 212 -9.95 -32.38 0.02
C SER A 212 -8.53 -31.95 -0.32
N VAL A 213 -8.36 -30.72 -0.83
CA VAL A 213 -7.03 -30.13 -1.10
C VAL A 213 -6.59 -29.18 0.01
N GLY A 214 -7.37 -29.08 1.08
CA GLY A 214 -7.16 -28.16 2.19
C GLY A 214 -7.65 -26.75 1.89
N LEU A 215 -7.65 -25.92 2.93
CA LEU A 215 -8.21 -24.58 2.90
C LEU A 215 -7.22 -23.57 2.28
N GLN A 216 -7.74 -22.59 1.59
CA GLN A 216 -6.96 -21.52 0.96
C GLN A 216 -6.94 -20.32 1.91
N THR A 217 -5.76 -19.69 2.08
CA THR A 217 -5.60 -18.54 2.97
C THR A 217 -4.63 -17.55 2.36
N SER A 218 -5.12 -16.32 2.16
CA SER A 218 -4.33 -15.22 1.61
C SER A 218 -4.76 -13.86 2.15
N GLN A 219 -3.89 -12.87 1.98
CA GLN A 219 -4.10 -11.51 2.45
C GLN A 219 -3.63 -10.52 1.37
N ILE A 220 -4.44 -9.50 1.10
CA ILE A 220 -4.09 -8.32 0.29
C ILE A 220 -3.89 -7.16 1.24
N VAL A 221 -2.81 -6.41 1.08
CA VAL A 221 -2.53 -5.19 1.83
C VAL A 221 -2.30 -4.04 0.86
N ILE A 222 -2.98 -2.92 1.07
CA ILE A 222 -2.74 -1.67 0.36
C ILE A 222 -2.33 -0.58 1.36
N TYR A 223 -1.32 0.20 0.99
CA TYR A 223 -0.70 1.19 1.88
C TYR A 223 -1.06 2.61 1.46
N GLU A 224 -1.43 3.42 2.45
CA GLU A 224 -1.60 4.86 2.28
C GLU A 224 -0.29 5.52 1.81
N ILE A 225 -0.36 6.63 1.10
CA ILE A 225 0.75 7.43 0.54
C ILE A 225 1.60 6.66 -0.45
N SER A 226 2.27 5.58 -0.03
CA SER A 226 3.19 4.83 -0.91
C SER A 226 2.47 4.10 -2.03
N ASN A 227 1.18 3.81 -1.87
CA ASN A 227 0.37 2.97 -2.78
C ASN A 227 1.05 1.63 -3.12
N ILE A 228 1.89 1.16 -2.22
CA ILE A 228 2.46 -0.20 -2.27
C ILE A 228 1.32 -1.19 -2.08
N ILE A 229 1.42 -2.31 -2.78
CA ILE A 229 0.50 -3.44 -2.64
C ILE A 229 1.31 -4.65 -2.22
N GLU A 230 0.82 -5.40 -1.24
CA GLU A 230 1.42 -6.68 -0.86
C GLU A 230 0.37 -7.78 -0.90
N VAL A 231 0.81 -8.96 -1.27
CA VAL A 231 0.00 -10.18 -1.27
C VAL A 231 0.75 -11.24 -0.48
N TYR A 232 0.12 -11.74 0.57
CA TYR A 232 0.62 -12.82 1.40
C TYR A 232 -0.22 -14.06 1.18
N VAL A 233 0.42 -15.18 0.91
CA VAL A 233 -0.24 -16.47 0.71
C VAL A 233 0.26 -17.43 1.79
N GLU A 234 -0.56 -17.64 2.82
CA GLU A 234 -0.26 -18.69 3.81
C GLU A 234 -0.35 -20.07 3.18
N ARG A 235 -1.41 -20.28 2.42
CA ARG A 235 -1.65 -21.56 1.77
C ARG A 235 -2.45 -21.40 0.48
N ARG A 236 -1.94 -21.94 -0.59
CA ARG A 236 -2.63 -22.20 -1.85
C ARG A 236 -2.27 -23.57 -2.37
N VAL A 237 -3.29 -24.42 -2.60
CA VAL A 237 -3.15 -25.72 -3.27
C VAL A 237 -4.22 -25.79 -4.36
N PRO A 238 -3.86 -26.13 -5.61
CA PRO A 238 -4.80 -26.14 -6.72
C PRO A 238 -5.80 -27.31 -6.59
N CYS A 239 -6.93 -27.15 -7.30
CA CYS A 239 -7.85 -28.25 -7.61
C CYS A 239 -7.63 -28.68 -9.07
N PRO A 240 -6.79 -29.69 -9.36
CA PRO A 240 -6.35 -29.99 -10.72
C PRO A 240 -7.49 -30.39 -11.67
N GLY A 241 -8.51 -31.04 -11.13
CA GLY A 241 -9.69 -31.47 -11.88
C GLY A 241 -10.67 -30.36 -12.21
N TRP A 242 -10.44 -29.13 -11.73
CA TRP A 242 -11.34 -27.99 -11.89
C TRP A 242 -10.57 -26.76 -12.40
N ASN A 243 -11.13 -26.09 -13.40
CA ASN A 243 -10.59 -24.89 -14.00
C ASN A 243 -9.08 -24.93 -14.30
N GLY A 244 -8.54 -26.12 -14.58
CA GLY A 244 -7.11 -26.36 -14.81
C GLY A 244 -6.21 -26.09 -13.61
N GLY A 245 -6.77 -26.02 -12.39
CA GLY A 245 -6.04 -25.67 -11.18
C GLY A 245 -5.43 -24.24 -11.24
N ARG A 246 -6.04 -23.34 -12.02
CA ARG A 246 -5.52 -21.98 -12.24
C ARG A 246 -5.66 -21.11 -11.00
N GLY A 247 -4.76 -20.14 -10.91
CA GLY A 247 -4.81 -19.07 -9.93
C GLY A 247 -3.82 -17.97 -10.31
N ILE A 248 -4.12 -16.73 -9.97
CA ILE A 248 -3.30 -15.57 -10.32
C ILE A 248 -2.95 -14.78 -9.05
N ILE A 249 -1.67 -14.41 -8.93
CA ILE A 249 -1.24 -13.29 -8.09
C ILE A 249 -0.79 -12.18 -9.02
N GLY A 250 -1.30 -10.96 -8.85
CA GLY A 250 -0.90 -9.85 -9.70
C GLY A 250 -1.80 -8.65 -9.60
N ILE A 251 -1.52 -7.68 -10.46
CA ILE A 251 -2.34 -6.46 -10.61
C ILE A 251 -2.53 -6.19 -12.09
N GLN A 252 -3.70 -5.68 -12.47
CA GLN A 252 -4.02 -5.29 -13.84
C GLN A 252 -4.84 -4.00 -13.88
N ASN A 253 -4.52 -3.12 -14.84
CA ASN A 253 -5.21 -1.85 -15.01
C ASN A 253 -6.64 -2.01 -15.61
N PHE A 254 -7.40 -0.91 -15.62
CA PHE A 254 -8.77 -0.87 -16.15
C PHE A 254 -8.88 -1.33 -17.63
N PRO A 255 -8.02 -0.85 -18.58
CA PRO A 255 -8.11 -1.31 -19.97
C PRO A 255 -7.67 -2.77 -20.17
N GLY A 256 -6.98 -3.38 -19.20
CA GLY A 256 -6.38 -4.71 -19.35
C GLY A 256 -5.17 -4.73 -20.29
N THR A 257 -4.46 -3.63 -20.40
CA THR A 257 -3.30 -3.44 -21.29
C THR A 257 -1.96 -3.44 -20.56
N VAL A 258 -1.98 -3.27 -19.23
CA VAL A 258 -0.80 -3.31 -18.36
C VAL A 258 -1.12 -4.17 -17.15
N ALA A 259 -0.22 -5.09 -16.84
CA ALA A 259 -0.29 -5.93 -15.65
C ALA A 259 1.12 -6.20 -15.10
N TYR A 260 1.19 -6.49 -13.82
CA TYR A 260 2.40 -6.92 -13.14
C TYR A 260 2.09 -8.20 -12.37
N VAL A 261 2.88 -9.24 -12.63
CA VAL A 261 2.63 -10.59 -12.13
C VAL A 261 3.94 -11.22 -11.68
N PRO A 262 4.00 -11.86 -10.52
CA PRO A 262 5.17 -12.62 -10.11
C PRO A 262 5.46 -13.79 -11.08
N PRO A 263 6.72 -14.21 -11.23
CA PRO A 263 7.07 -15.36 -12.03
C PRO A 263 6.28 -16.61 -11.63
N GLY A 264 5.68 -17.30 -12.60
CA GLY A 264 4.93 -18.53 -12.37
C GLY A 264 3.58 -18.34 -11.63
N ARG A 265 3.03 -17.12 -11.64
CA ARG A 265 1.77 -16.79 -10.95
C ARG A 265 0.72 -16.18 -11.89
N ASN A 266 0.86 -16.37 -13.21
CA ASN A 266 -0.08 -15.91 -14.21
C ASN A 266 -1.09 -16.99 -14.64
N ALA A 267 -2.05 -16.66 -15.48
CA ALA A 267 -3.16 -17.51 -15.90
C ALA A 267 -2.71 -18.80 -16.61
N SER A 268 -1.60 -18.76 -17.35
CA SER A 268 -1.01 -19.96 -17.97
C SER A 268 -0.27 -20.88 -16.99
N SER A 269 0.02 -20.37 -15.78
CA SER A 269 0.69 -21.16 -14.73
C SER A 269 -0.32 -22.08 -14.04
N ASN A 270 -0.51 -23.27 -14.54
CA ASN A 270 -1.46 -24.25 -14.01
C ASN A 270 -0.87 -24.97 -12.79
N ASN A 271 -1.77 -25.39 -11.87
CA ASN A 271 -1.46 -26.31 -10.78
C ASN A 271 -0.29 -25.91 -9.86
N TRP A 272 -0.01 -24.61 -9.70
CA TRP A 272 1.02 -24.16 -8.75
C TRP A 272 0.51 -24.19 -7.31
N SER A 273 1.39 -24.44 -6.37
CA SER A 273 1.12 -24.35 -4.94
C SER A 273 2.02 -23.27 -4.32
N ALA A 274 1.54 -22.69 -3.22
CA ALA A 274 2.31 -21.75 -2.41
C ALA A 274 2.04 -21.99 -0.92
N PHE A 275 3.10 -21.85 -0.14
CA PHE A 275 3.06 -21.94 1.32
C PHE A 275 4.01 -20.87 1.87
N ASN A 276 3.46 -19.96 2.68
CA ASN A 276 4.22 -18.86 3.26
C ASN A 276 4.99 -18.06 2.19
N GLU A 277 4.28 -17.66 1.15
CA GLU A 277 4.82 -16.88 0.04
C GLU A 277 4.30 -15.45 0.12
N ALA A 278 5.15 -14.47 -0.22
CA ALA A 278 4.73 -13.08 -0.22
C ALA A 278 5.35 -12.28 -1.37
N TRP A 279 4.56 -11.37 -1.92
CA TRP A 279 4.92 -10.52 -3.05
C TRP A 279 4.55 -9.07 -2.80
N ARG A 280 5.43 -8.17 -3.26
CA ARG A 280 5.21 -6.73 -3.20
C ARG A 280 5.22 -6.12 -4.59
N PHE A 281 4.27 -5.22 -4.82
CA PHE A 281 4.18 -4.38 -6.01
C PHE A 281 4.47 -2.95 -5.56
N THR A 282 5.62 -2.44 -5.96
CA THR A 282 6.09 -1.10 -5.59
C THR A 282 5.90 -0.15 -6.78
N PRO A 283 5.21 0.98 -6.62
CA PRO A 283 5.15 2.01 -7.67
C PRO A 283 6.54 2.40 -8.15
N SER A 284 6.74 2.43 -9.47
CA SER A 284 8.04 2.66 -10.11
C SER A 284 7.96 3.53 -11.37
N GLY A 285 6.85 4.22 -11.56
CA GLY A 285 6.75 5.26 -12.58
C GLY A 285 7.67 6.45 -12.28
N PRO A 286 7.62 7.52 -13.08
CA PRO A 286 8.38 8.74 -12.81
C PRO A 286 8.19 9.22 -11.38
N SER A 287 9.21 9.93 -10.82
CA SER A 287 9.13 10.48 -9.46
C SER A 287 7.83 11.27 -9.29
N ALA A 288 7.12 10.93 -8.24
CA ALA A 288 5.88 11.57 -7.83
C ALA A 288 6.09 12.48 -6.61
N THR A 289 7.34 12.72 -6.25
CA THR A 289 7.76 13.47 -5.08
C THR A 289 8.19 14.88 -5.47
N THR A 290 7.70 15.89 -4.75
CA THR A 290 8.22 17.25 -4.84
C THR A 290 8.72 17.69 -3.48
N PHE A 291 9.80 18.49 -3.48
CA PHE A 291 10.44 18.97 -2.26
C PHE A 291 10.60 20.49 -2.31
N GLN A 292 10.40 21.15 -1.17
CA GLN A 292 10.72 22.57 -1.03
C GLN A 292 11.09 22.94 0.41
N TRP A 293 11.98 23.93 0.52
CA TRP A 293 12.25 24.66 1.73
C TRP A 293 11.36 25.90 1.84
N LEU A 294 10.82 26.12 3.02
CA LEU A 294 10.01 27.29 3.34
C LEU A 294 10.66 28.06 4.50
N GLN A 295 10.64 29.40 4.43
CA GLN A 295 10.90 30.29 5.58
C GLN A 295 9.64 31.11 5.82
N ALA A 296 9.09 31.04 7.01
CA ALA A 296 7.81 31.69 7.37
C ALA A 296 6.68 31.39 6.34
N GLY A 297 6.63 30.16 5.82
CA GLY A 297 5.64 29.72 4.82
C GLY A 297 5.95 30.14 3.37
N VAL A 298 7.03 30.86 3.12
CA VAL A 298 7.43 31.29 1.78
C VAL A 298 8.50 30.34 1.23
N PRO A 299 8.35 29.80 -0.01
CA PRO A 299 9.37 28.97 -0.64
C PRO A 299 10.70 29.71 -0.84
N ILE A 300 11.81 29.08 -0.42
CA ILE A 300 13.17 29.63 -0.52
C ILE A 300 14.13 28.73 -1.31
N GLY A 301 13.75 27.48 -1.59
CA GLY A 301 14.54 26.55 -2.38
C GLY A 301 13.82 25.21 -2.55
N ASN A 302 14.26 24.44 -3.56
CA ASN A 302 13.68 23.14 -3.91
C ASN A 302 14.74 22.02 -4.01
N THR A 303 15.96 22.30 -3.59
CA THR A 303 17.04 21.30 -3.50
C THR A 303 17.12 20.76 -2.07
N PRO A 304 17.45 19.48 -1.89
CA PRO A 304 17.58 18.88 -0.55
C PRO A 304 18.52 19.62 0.39
N THR A 305 19.55 20.29 -0.17
CA THR A 305 20.49 21.11 0.60
C THR A 305 20.41 22.54 0.13
N ILE A 306 20.30 23.48 1.09
CA ILE A 306 20.35 24.93 0.86
C ILE A 306 21.30 25.60 1.85
N THR A 307 21.81 26.76 1.46
CA THR A 307 22.58 27.64 2.36
C THR A 307 21.68 28.80 2.77
N VAL A 308 21.60 29.08 4.06
CA VAL A 308 20.84 30.18 4.63
C VAL A 308 21.71 31.06 5.50
N THR A 309 21.38 32.36 5.59
CA THR A 309 22.03 33.34 6.44
C THR A 309 20.96 34.02 7.29
N PRO A 310 20.52 33.42 8.41
CA PRO A 310 19.46 33.99 9.23
C PRO A 310 19.98 35.22 9.97
N GLY A 311 19.46 36.42 9.62
CA GLY A 311 19.79 37.67 10.33
C GLY A 311 19.08 37.79 11.68
N VAL A 312 18.10 36.95 11.96
CA VAL A 312 17.34 36.84 13.23
C VAL A 312 16.98 35.38 13.44
N THR A 313 16.54 35.02 14.62
CA THR A 313 15.99 33.68 14.87
C THR A 313 14.91 33.37 13.84
N SER A 314 15.10 32.34 13.06
CA SER A 314 14.26 31.99 11.91
C SER A 314 13.86 30.52 11.94
N THR A 315 12.62 30.26 11.53
CA THR A 315 12.10 28.89 11.35
C THR A 315 12.13 28.53 9.87
N TYR A 316 12.71 27.39 9.58
CA TYR A 316 12.73 26.79 8.26
C TYR A 316 11.93 25.50 8.26
N THR A 317 11.19 25.26 7.20
CA THR A 317 10.36 24.05 7.05
C THR A 317 10.79 23.31 5.80
N ALA A 318 11.15 22.05 5.94
CA ALA A 318 11.29 21.13 4.82
C ALA A 318 9.93 20.51 4.53
N GLN A 319 9.48 20.62 3.29
CA GLN A 319 8.19 20.11 2.83
C GLN A 319 8.39 19.11 1.71
N VAL A 320 7.85 17.92 1.88
CA VAL A 320 7.77 16.88 0.84
C VAL A 320 6.30 16.63 0.51
N THR A 321 5.98 16.61 -0.77
CA THR A 321 4.63 16.34 -1.27
C THR A 321 4.66 15.17 -2.23
N TYR A 322 3.76 14.21 -2.04
CA TYR A 322 3.65 13.00 -2.84
C TYR A 322 2.40 13.07 -3.73
N ASN A 323 2.60 13.13 -5.04
CA ASN A 323 1.54 13.19 -6.07
C ASN A 323 1.54 11.88 -6.87
N MET A 324 1.10 10.78 -6.23
CA MET A 324 1.26 9.42 -6.74
C MET A 324 0.39 9.10 -7.95
N CYS A 325 -0.66 9.84 -8.15
CA CYS A 325 -1.49 9.81 -9.33
C CYS A 325 -1.06 10.93 -10.29
#